data_6824fb5367a31bb3105f9e1d94ced52f
#
_entry.id   6824fb5367a31bb3105f9e1d94ced52f
#
_cell.length_a   1.000
_cell.length_b   1.000
_cell.length_c   1.000
_cell.angle_alpha   90.00
_cell.angle_beta   90.00
_cell.angle_gamma   90.00
#
_symmetry.space_group_name_H-M   'P 1'
#
loop_
_entity.id
_entity.type
_entity.pdbx_description
1 polymer ?
#
loop_
_entity_poly.entity_id
_entity_poly.type
_entity_poly.pdbx_seq_one_letter_code
_entity_poly.pdbx_strand_id
1 'polypeptide(L)'
;MLKLVFAICVTAATTTAFSQKADSATLSLRQNESLDIYRRALQYNDLPTAANAVTHYLYYGGNKNFRDTLALIYFEMNNLGGAYKMAKEQNEADPKNITALTLLAEVSSRAGETKTSLDWYEKLCPLKPEPYNYYQLATKQFVLERKLECKQSLAKVVADSASASQQKVSLEVGNGYAETVPVLAAAYNMQAVLAFQDKKTDEAKVLYGKALQAFPQFQIAKQNLDSMNPPAKTAPVKKSPK
;
A
#
# COMPACT_ATOMS: atom_id res chain seq x y z
N MET A 1 -13.34 23.34 81.35
CA MET A 1 -13.35 23.19 79.90
C MET A 1 -12.06 22.47 79.47
N LEU A 2 -12.16 21.18 79.22
CA LEU A 2 -10.98 20.32 78.86
C LEU A 2 -10.93 20.24 77.39
N LYS A 3 -9.91 20.81 76.75
CA LYS A 3 -9.65 20.65 75.28
C LYS A 3 -8.85 19.39 75.06
N LEU A 4 -9.51 18.39 74.47
CA LEU A 4 -8.89 17.18 74.01
C LEU A 4 -8.23 17.48 72.64
N VAL A 5 -6.89 17.36 72.54
CA VAL A 5 -6.12 17.45 71.29
C VAL A 5 -5.94 16.03 70.81
N PHE A 6 -6.61 15.69 69.68
CA PHE A 6 -6.38 14.45 68.96
C PHE A 6 -5.15 14.63 68.06
N ALA A 7 -4.07 13.97 68.40
CA ALA A 7 -2.90 13.82 67.53
C ALA A 7 -3.19 12.69 66.53
N ILE A 8 -3.40 13.04 65.25
CA ILE A 8 -3.50 12.06 64.18
C ILE A 8 -2.06 11.70 63.74
N CYS A 9 -1.57 10.53 64.16
CA CYS A 9 -0.35 9.92 63.60
C CYS A 9 -0.67 9.41 62.19
N VAL A 10 -0.29 10.19 61.16
CA VAL A 10 -0.24 9.69 59.78
C VAL A 10 1.02 8.87 59.58
N THR A 11 0.91 7.54 59.70
CA THR A 11 1.97 6.63 59.28
C THR A 11 2.01 6.60 57.76
N ALA A 12 2.94 7.33 57.13
CA ALA A 12 3.24 7.20 55.73
C ALA A 12 3.83 5.82 55.49
N ALA A 13 2.99 4.89 55.05
CA ALA A 13 3.46 3.62 54.49
C ALA A 13 4.13 3.91 53.14
N THR A 14 5.44 4.04 53.14
CA THR A 14 6.21 4.06 51.91
C THR A 14 6.14 2.64 51.31
N THR A 15 5.18 2.46 50.38
CA THR A 15 5.20 1.29 49.50
C THR A 15 6.36 1.47 48.54
N THR A 16 7.52 0.93 48.85
CA THR A 16 8.60 0.69 47.93
C THR A 16 8.07 -0.31 46.92
N ALA A 17 7.61 0.20 45.77
CA ALA A 17 7.34 -0.64 44.60
C ALA A 17 8.67 -1.23 44.16
N PHE A 18 8.93 -2.45 44.58
CA PHE A 18 10.02 -3.27 44.01
C PHE A 18 9.63 -3.55 42.56
N SER A 19 10.11 -2.70 41.65
CA SER A 19 10.20 -3.06 40.24
C SER A 19 11.22 -4.17 40.15
N GLN A 20 10.78 -5.43 40.31
CA GLN A 20 11.61 -6.58 40.04
C GLN A 20 11.93 -6.55 38.54
N LYS A 21 13.15 -6.12 38.21
CA LYS A 21 13.68 -6.22 36.86
C LYS A 21 13.75 -7.72 36.57
N ALA A 22 12.90 -8.19 35.64
CA ALA A 22 12.88 -9.58 35.22
C ALA A 22 14.31 -10.00 34.83
N ASP A 23 14.75 -11.18 35.28
CA ASP A 23 16.06 -11.70 34.91
C ASP A 23 16.11 -12.00 33.38
N SER A 24 17.32 -12.12 32.85
CA SER A 24 17.50 -12.34 31.41
C SER A 24 16.91 -13.67 30.93
N ALA A 25 16.83 -14.67 31.76
CA ALA A 25 16.26 -15.98 31.44
C ALA A 25 14.73 -15.88 31.31
N THR A 26 14.08 -15.19 32.25
CA THR A 26 12.64 -14.94 32.20
C THR A 26 12.25 -14.09 30.97
N LEU A 27 13.03 -13.06 30.63
CA LEU A 27 12.79 -12.25 29.43
C LEU A 27 12.91 -13.08 28.14
N SER A 28 13.96 -13.92 28.04
CA SER A 28 14.17 -14.82 26.91
C SER A 28 13.03 -15.84 26.76
N LEU A 29 12.54 -16.41 27.88
CA LEU A 29 11.39 -17.31 27.86
C LEU A 29 10.15 -16.62 27.33
N ARG A 30 9.83 -15.41 27.81
CA ARG A 30 8.68 -14.63 27.38
C ARG A 30 8.76 -14.22 25.89
N GLN A 31 9.95 -13.92 25.40
CA GLN A 31 10.18 -13.65 23.98
C GLN A 31 9.87 -14.89 23.13
N ASN A 32 10.38 -16.06 23.54
CA ASN A 32 10.15 -17.32 22.81
C ASN A 32 8.66 -17.71 22.80
N GLU A 33 7.98 -17.62 23.95
CA GLU A 33 6.53 -17.85 24.04
C GLU A 33 5.76 -16.94 23.09
N SER A 34 6.10 -15.65 23.05
CA SER A 34 5.46 -14.69 22.16
C SER A 34 5.68 -15.04 20.69
N LEU A 35 6.88 -15.43 20.29
CA LEU A 35 7.17 -15.87 18.93
C LEU A 35 6.43 -17.16 18.54
N ASP A 36 6.27 -18.10 19.48
CA ASP A 36 5.52 -19.33 19.22
C ASP A 36 4.03 -19.06 19.03
N ILE A 37 3.46 -18.16 19.84
CA ILE A 37 2.07 -17.69 19.66
C ILE A 37 1.93 -17.00 18.30
N TYR A 38 2.85 -16.09 17.94
CA TYR A 38 2.87 -15.41 16.66
C TYR A 38 2.87 -16.39 15.47
N ARG A 39 3.79 -17.39 15.48
CA ARG A 39 3.86 -18.39 14.40
C ARG A 39 2.57 -19.19 14.26
N ARG A 40 1.98 -19.62 15.40
CA ARG A 40 0.69 -20.34 15.39
C ARG A 40 -0.45 -19.48 14.87
N ALA A 41 -0.52 -18.23 15.33
CA ALA A 41 -1.55 -17.29 14.88
C ALA A 41 -1.52 -17.10 13.36
N LEU A 42 -0.31 -16.99 12.76
CA LEU A 42 -0.17 -16.91 11.31
C LEU A 42 -0.64 -18.17 10.57
N GLN A 43 -0.40 -19.37 11.13
CA GLN A 43 -0.88 -20.62 10.53
C GLN A 43 -2.40 -20.68 10.42
N TYR A 44 -3.11 -20.05 11.35
CA TYR A 44 -4.59 -19.98 11.37
C TYR A 44 -5.14 -18.66 10.81
N ASN A 45 -4.29 -17.81 10.23
CA ASN A 45 -4.65 -16.47 9.76
C ASN A 45 -5.32 -15.60 10.84
N ASP A 46 -4.93 -15.81 12.11
CA ASP A 46 -5.41 -15.03 13.26
C ASP A 46 -4.49 -13.80 13.45
N LEU A 47 -4.74 -12.78 12.61
CA LEU A 47 -3.94 -11.55 12.61
C LEU A 47 -4.04 -10.77 13.94
N PRO A 48 -5.20 -10.68 14.63
CA PRO A 48 -5.27 -10.03 15.95
C PRO A 48 -4.36 -10.67 16.98
N THR A 49 -4.37 -12.00 17.09
CA THR A 49 -3.48 -12.74 18.00
C THR A 49 -2.01 -12.58 17.58
N ALA A 50 -1.72 -12.59 16.28
CA ALA A 50 -0.36 -12.33 15.77
C ALA A 50 0.14 -10.93 16.16
N ALA A 51 -0.69 -9.90 16.02
CA ALA A 51 -0.35 -8.52 16.40
C ALA A 51 -0.06 -8.41 17.90
N ASN A 52 -0.91 -9.00 18.75
CA ASN A 52 -0.71 -9.02 20.20
C ASN A 52 0.59 -9.74 20.58
N ALA A 53 0.86 -10.89 19.98
CA ALA A 53 2.08 -11.66 20.26
C ALA A 53 3.35 -10.88 19.87
N VAL A 54 3.37 -10.22 18.70
CA VAL A 54 4.50 -9.35 18.30
C VAL A 54 4.64 -8.15 19.23
N THR A 55 3.55 -7.56 19.69
CA THR A 55 3.59 -6.47 20.68
C THR A 55 4.22 -6.91 21.99
N HIS A 56 3.86 -8.09 22.51
CA HIS A 56 4.47 -8.68 23.69
C HIS A 56 5.95 -8.98 23.49
N TYR A 57 6.31 -9.56 22.33
CA TYR A 57 7.70 -9.81 21.97
C TYR A 57 8.56 -8.55 22.05
N LEU A 58 8.07 -7.45 21.45
CA LEU A 58 8.74 -6.15 21.49
C LEU A 58 8.80 -5.56 22.90
N TYR A 59 7.74 -5.73 23.69
CA TYR A 59 7.67 -5.27 25.09
C TYR A 59 8.74 -5.95 25.97
N TYR A 60 8.99 -7.24 25.75
CA TYR A 60 10.03 -7.98 26.44
C TYR A 60 11.44 -7.77 25.87
N GLY A 61 11.65 -6.74 25.06
CA GLY A 61 12.95 -6.38 24.51
C GLY A 61 13.39 -7.22 23.32
N GLY A 62 12.44 -7.81 22.61
CA GLY A 62 12.70 -8.54 21.36
C GLY A 62 13.27 -7.68 20.25
N ASN A 63 13.65 -8.31 19.14
CA ASN A 63 14.27 -7.64 18.00
C ASN A 63 13.36 -6.54 17.44
N LYS A 64 13.86 -5.32 17.39
CA LYS A 64 13.12 -4.13 16.93
C LYS A 64 12.64 -4.21 15.48
N ASN A 65 13.24 -5.06 14.65
CA ASN A 65 12.79 -5.28 13.27
C ASN A 65 11.37 -5.85 13.19
N PHE A 66 10.87 -6.47 14.27
CA PHE A 66 9.48 -6.90 14.37
C PHE A 66 8.46 -5.76 14.41
N ARG A 67 8.91 -4.52 14.52
CA ARG A 67 8.03 -3.34 14.32
C ARG A 67 7.53 -3.25 12.89
N ASP A 68 8.37 -3.55 11.91
CA ASP A 68 7.95 -3.62 10.51
C ASP A 68 6.90 -4.72 10.31
N THR A 69 7.12 -5.89 10.96
CA THR A 69 6.16 -6.99 10.96
C THR A 69 4.81 -6.57 11.57
N LEU A 70 4.83 -5.86 12.71
CA LEU A 70 3.61 -5.38 13.35
C LEU A 70 2.87 -4.37 12.49
N ALA A 71 3.59 -3.47 11.82
CA ALA A 71 3.03 -2.50 10.90
C ALA A 71 2.34 -3.19 9.70
N LEU A 72 2.97 -4.24 9.13
CA LEU A 72 2.38 -5.06 8.07
C LEU A 72 1.12 -5.80 8.53
N ILE A 73 1.13 -6.39 9.75
CA ILE A 73 -0.06 -7.03 10.30
C ILE A 73 -1.22 -6.04 10.45
N TYR A 74 -0.96 -4.83 10.96
CA TYR A 74 -1.99 -3.78 11.02
C TYR A 74 -2.54 -3.41 9.64
N PHE A 75 -1.68 -3.34 8.63
CA PHE A 75 -2.10 -3.07 7.27
C PHE A 75 -3.01 -4.18 6.71
N GLU A 76 -2.66 -5.44 6.91
CA GLU A 76 -3.48 -6.60 6.52
C GLU A 76 -4.83 -6.63 7.25
N MET A 77 -4.85 -6.22 8.52
CA MET A 77 -6.08 -6.05 9.31
C MET A 77 -6.91 -4.83 8.88
N ASN A 78 -6.49 -4.08 7.86
CA ASN A 78 -7.07 -2.79 7.46
C ASN A 78 -7.08 -1.73 8.59
N ASN A 79 -6.22 -1.88 9.59
CA ASN A 79 -5.95 -0.86 10.59
C ASN A 79 -4.94 0.15 10.04
N LEU A 80 -5.41 0.98 9.09
CA LEU A 80 -4.56 1.92 8.36
C LEU A 80 -3.87 2.92 9.28
N GLY A 81 -4.57 3.39 10.33
CA GLY A 81 -4.01 4.33 11.32
C GLY A 81 -2.84 3.73 12.10
N GLY A 82 -3.00 2.49 12.59
CA GLY A 82 -1.94 1.75 13.29
C GLY A 82 -0.75 1.47 12.38
N ALA A 83 -1.00 0.99 11.17
CA ALA A 83 0.03 0.73 10.17
C ALA A 83 0.83 1.99 9.82
N TYR A 84 0.14 3.11 9.55
CA TYR A 84 0.78 4.39 9.24
C TYR A 84 1.68 4.88 10.38
N LYS A 85 1.15 4.87 11.62
CA LYS A 85 1.91 5.33 12.78
C LYS A 85 3.18 4.52 12.99
N MET A 86 3.07 3.18 12.95
CA MET A 86 4.23 2.30 13.10
C MET A 86 5.25 2.49 11.99
N ALA A 87 4.81 2.54 10.73
CA ALA A 87 5.69 2.77 9.59
C ALA A 87 6.37 4.15 9.65
N LYS A 88 5.65 5.18 10.11
CA LYS A 88 6.21 6.52 10.29
C LYS A 88 7.32 6.55 11.34
N GLU A 89 7.10 5.91 12.50
CA GLU A 89 8.14 5.77 13.53
C GLU A 89 9.39 5.04 13.00
N GLN A 90 9.22 4.00 12.15
CA GLN A 90 10.34 3.31 11.51
C GLN A 90 11.07 4.20 10.49
N ASN A 91 10.34 4.97 9.70
CA ASN A 91 10.93 5.90 8.73
C ASN A 91 11.64 7.08 9.41
N GLU A 92 11.16 7.54 10.57
CA GLU A 92 11.85 8.56 11.37
C GLU A 92 13.17 8.03 11.95
N ALA A 93 13.22 6.75 12.33
CA ALA A 93 14.43 6.10 12.81
C ALA A 93 15.43 5.77 11.68
N ASP A 94 14.93 5.37 10.52
CA ASP A 94 15.70 5.11 9.30
C ASP A 94 14.92 5.62 8.07
N PRO A 95 15.26 6.82 7.56
CA PRO A 95 14.60 7.40 6.38
C PRO A 95 14.74 6.60 5.08
N LYS A 96 15.63 5.59 5.06
CA LYS A 96 15.84 4.69 3.92
C LYS A 96 15.22 3.31 4.13
N ASN A 97 14.50 3.09 5.22
CA ASN A 97 13.78 1.83 5.44
C ASN A 97 12.74 1.61 4.34
N ILE A 98 13.05 0.70 3.42
CA ILE A 98 12.22 0.40 2.24
C ILE A 98 10.86 -0.15 2.68
N THR A 99 10.79 -0.99 3.71
CA THR A 99 9.54 -1.55 4.22
C THR A 99 8.62 -0.45 4.75
N ALA A 100 9.17 0.46 5.55
CA ALA A 100 8.43 1.60 6.08
C ALA A 100 7.93 2.53 4.97
N LEU A 101 8.78 2.87 4.01
CA LEU A 101 8.41 3.72 2.86
C LEU A 101 7.31 3.07 2.00
N THR A 102 7.45 1.76 1.71
CA THR A 102 6.43 1.01 0.96
C THR A 102 5.10 1.06 1.69
N LEU A 103 5.11 0.80 2.99
CA LEU A 103 3.89 0.76 3.79
C LEU A 103 3.24 2.15 3.90
N LEU A 104 4.02 3.21 4.10
CA LEU A 104 3.52 4.59 4.12
C LEU A 104 2.86 4.98 2.79
N ALA A 105 3.47 4.60 1.66
CA ALA A 105 2.93 4.87 0.34
C ALA A 105 1.60 4.12 0.09
N GLU A 106 1.56 2.82 0.43
CA GLU A 106 0.38 1.96 0.24
C GLU A 106 -0.76 2.33 1.20
N VAL A 107 -0.47 2.59 2.48
CA VAL A 107 -1.48 3.03 3.46
C VAL A 107 -2.12 4.33 3.03
N SER A 108 -1.30 5.33 2.65
CA SER A 108 -1.81 6.63 2.17
C SER A 108 -2.63 6.46 0.88
N SER A 109 -2.22 5.54 -0.01
CA SER A 109 -2.98 5.20 -1.22
C SER A 109 -4.34 4.62 -0.88
N ARG A 110 -4.39 3.62 0.01
CA ARG A 110 -5.62 2.95 0.44
C ARG A 110 -6.55 3.90 1.23
N ALA A 111 -5.99 4.86 1.96
CA ALA A 111 -6.75 5.91 2.64
C ALA A 111 -7.27 7.01 1.70
N GLY A 112 -6.94 6.97 0.40
CA GLY A 112 -7.33 8.00 -0.58
C GLY A 112 -6.51 9.28 -0.51
N GLU A 113 -5.43 9.31 0.28
CA GLU A 113 -4.55 10.47 0.45
C GLU A 113 -3.52 10.55 -0.69
N THR A 114 -4.00 10.87 -1.89
CA THR A 114 -3.20 10.82 -3.13
C THR A 114 -1.90 11.61 -3.05
N LYS A 115 -1.93 12.84 -2.48
CA LYS A 115 -0.73 13.68 -2.36
C LYS A 115 0.30 13.08 -1.40
N THR A 116 -0.14 12.64 -0.23
CA THR A 116 0.72 11.98 0.76
C THR A 116 1.33 10.70 0.20
N SER A 117 0.54 9.89 -0.51
CA SER A 117 1.01 8.69 -1.21
C SER A 117 2.04 9.02 -2.29
N LEU A 118 1.82 10.08 -3.08
CA LEU A 118 2.79 10.57 -4.06
C LEU A 118 4.15 10.87 -3.40
N ASP A 119 4.14 11.67 -2.32
CA ASP A 119 5.36 12.08 -1.62
C ASP A 119 6.16 10.87 -1.11
N TRP A 120 5.49 9.80 -0.68
CA TRP A 120 6.14 8.56 -0.25
C TRP A 120 6.68 7.73 -1.42
N TYR A 121 5.93 7.63 -2.54
CA TYR A 121 6.44 6.94 -3.74
C TYR A 121 7.62 7.67 -4.38
N GLU A 122 7.67 9.00 -4.33
CA GLU A 122 8.83 9.79 -4.79
C GLU A 122 10.09 9.46 -3.99
N LYS A 123 9.97 9.16 -2.69
CA LYS A 123 11.10 8.71 -1.84
C LYS A 123 11.42 7.23 -2.04
N LEU A 124 10.42 6.39 -2.27
CA LEU A 124 10.58 4.95 -2.42
C LEU A 124 11.24 4.56 -3.75
N CYS A 125 10.78 5.13 -4.86
CA CYS A 125 11.21 4.71 -6.20
C CYS A 125 12.73 4.77 -6.44
N PRO A 126 13.49 5.76 -5.93
CA PRO A 126 14.95 5.77 -6.06
C PRO A 126 15.64 4.64 -5.28
N LEU A 127 15.05 4.17 -4.18
CA LEU A 127 15.61 3.12 -3.32
C LEU A 127 15.18 1.72 -3.77
N LYS A 128 13.99 1.62 -4.34
CA LYS A 128 13.40 0.38 -4.84
C LYS A 128 12.82 0.62 -6.25
N PRO A 129 13.66 0.67 -7.30
CA PRO A 129 13.28 1.05 -8.65
C PRO A 129 12.56 -0.08 -9.41
N GLU A 130 11.46 -0.57 -8.88
CA GLU A 130 10.65 -1.63 -9.47
C GLU A 130 9.52 -1.06 -10.35
N PRO A 131 9.12 -1.74 -11.46
CA PRO A 131 8.04 -1.32 -12.34
C PRO A 131 6.72 -1.04 -11.60
N TYR A 132 6.36 -1.87 -10.62
CA TYR A 132 5.18 -1.66 -9.79
C TYR A 132 5.21 -0.31 -9.08
N ASN A 133 6.32 0.04 -8.44
CA ASN A 133 6.45 1.30 -7.70
C ASN A 133 6.36 2.52 -8.63
N TYR A 134 7.02 2.46 -9.80
CA TYR A 134 6.90 3.51 -10.81
C TYR A 134 5.50 3.62 -11.40
N TYR A 135 4.79 2.50 -11.57
CA TYR A 135 3.40 2.53 -11.99
C TYR A 135 2.50 3.19 -10.94
N GLN A 136 2.67 2.85 -9.66
CA GLN A 136 1.94 3.48 -8.57
C GLN A 136 2.25 4.98 -8.47
N LEU A 137 3.51 5.38 -8.63
CA LEU A 137 3.91 6.78 -8.71
C LEU A 137 3.19 7.48 -9.89
N ALA A 138 3.21 6.87 -11.07
CA ALA A 138 2.54 7.39 -12.26
C ALA A 138 1.03 7.57 -12.05
N THR A 139 0.36 6.64 -11.35
CA THR A 139 -1.08 6.77 -11.06
C THR A 139 -1.38 7.99 -10.19
N LYS A 140 -0.55 8.28 -9.18
CA LYS A 140 -0.71 9.46 -8.32
C LYS A 140 -0.43 10.75 -9.10
N GLN A 141 0.62 10.75 -9.93
CA GLN A 141 0.95 11.87 -10.81
C GLN A 141 -0.17 12.13 -11.83
N PHE A 142 -0.78 11.07 -12.38
CA PHE A 142 -1.92 11.19 -13.28
C PHE A 142 -3.13 11.86 -12.61
N VAL A 143 -3.51 11.39 -11.42
CA VAL A 143 -4.64 11.95 -10.65
C VAL A 143 -4.40 13.42 -10.27
N LEU A 144 -3.15 13.79 -10.00
CA LEU A 144 -2.75 15.17 -9.65
C LEU A 144 -2.39 16.01 -10.88
N GLU A 145 -2.73 15.56 -12.09
CA GLU A 145 -2.51 16.24 -13.37
C GLU A 145 -1.03 16.57 -13.68
N ARG A 146 -0.09 15.91 -13.00
CA ARG A 146 1.37 16.03 -13.24
C ARG A 146 1.77 15.21 -14.49
N LYS A 147 1.22 15.56 -15.65
CA LYS A 147 1.28 14.75 -16.89
C LYS A 147 2.69 14.45 -17.37
N LEU A 148 3.61 15.42 -17.30
CA LEU A 148 4.99 15.21 -17.75
C LEU A 148 5.70 14.15 -16.88
N GLU A 149 5.57 14.26 -15.60
CA GLU A 149 6.18 13.34 -14.64
C GLU A 149 5.55 11.94 -14.73
N CYS A 150 4.23 11.87 -14.91
CA CYS A 150 3.51 10.62 -15.18
C CYS A 150 4.10 9.89 -16.40
N LYS A 151 4.32 10.61 -17.51
CA LYS A 151 4.97 10.03 -18.72
C LYS A 151 6.38 9.52 -18.42
N GLN A 152 7.16 10.26 -17.62
CA GLN A 152 8.51 9.84 -17.23
C GLN A 152 8.49 8.58 -16.37
N SER A 153 7.59 8.50 -15.40
CA SER A 153 7.42 7.33 -14.55
C SER A 153 6.96 6.10 -15.35
N LEU A 154 6.00 6.26 -16.28
CA LEU A 154 5.57 5.18 -17.18
C LEU A 154 6.68 4.73 -18.14
N ALA A 155 7.56 5.64 -18.58
CA ALA A 155 8.71 5.26 -19.40
C ALA A 155 9.67 4.33 -18.63
N LYS A 156 9.86 4.54 -17.31
CA LYS A 156 10.65 3.63 -16.47
C LYS A 156 9.99 2.26 -16.30
N VAL A 157 8.67 2.19 -16.22
CA VAL A 157 7.93 0.92 -16.23
C VAL A 157 8.19 0.12 -17.51
N VAL A 158 8.09 0.79 -18.67
CA VAL A 158 8.23 0.15 -19.97
C VAL A 158 9.69 -0.24 -20.26
N ALA A 159 10.66 0.50 -19.71
CA ALA A 159 12.09 0.20 -19.85
C ALA A 159 12.47 -1.17 -19.23
N ASP A 160 11.81 -1.57 -18.15
CA ASP A 160 11.93 -2.91 -17.56
C ASP A 160 10.68 -3.75 -17.87
N SER A 161 10.44 -3.97 -19.15
CA SER A 161 9.26 -4.72 -19.63
C SER A 161 9.21 -6.17 -19.14
N ALA A 162 10.35 -6.80 -18.89
CA ALA A 162 10.43 -8.17 -18.40
C ALA A 162 9.83 -8.27 -16.99
N SER A 163 10.30 -7.46 -16.03
CA SER A 163 9.75 -7.43 -14.68
C SER A 163 8.31 -6.89 -14.66
N ALA A 164 8.00 -5.88 -15.48
CA ALA A 164 6.67 -5.28 -15.57
C ALA A 164 5.60 -6.27 -16.09
N SER A 165 6.00 -7.25 -16.90
CA SER A 165 5.11 -8.31 -17.38
C SER A 165 4.75 -9.33 -16.30
N GLN A 166 5.63 -9.53 -15.33
CA GLN A 166 5.44 -10.51 -14.24
C GLN A 166 4.70 -9.91 -13.05
N GLN A 167 4.91 -8.63 -12.77
CA GLN A 167 4.22 -7.91 -11.71
C GLN A 167 2.78 -7.61 -12.12
N LYS A 168 1.87 -7.63 -11.17
CA LYS A 168 0.44 -7.41 -11.40
C LYS A 168 -0.10 -6.24 -10.60
N VAL A 169 -1.12 -5.61 -11.14
CA VAL A 169 -1.89 -4.55 -10.49
C VAL A 169 -3.38 -4.83 -10.68
N SER A 170 -4.18 -4.49 -9.66
CA SER A 170 -5.63 -4.56 -9.72
C SER A 170 -6.19 -3.19 -10.10
N LEU A 171 -7.04 -3.15 -11.12
CA LEU A 171 -7.68 -1.94 -11.64
C LEU A 171 -9.18 -2.08 -11.50
N GLU A 172 -9.86 -1.05 -10.98
CA GLU A 172 -11.31 -1.03 -10.92
C GLU A 172 -11.92 -0.86 -12.32
N VAL A 173 -12.84 -1.74 -12.67
CA VAL A 173 -13.55 -1.76 -13.98
C VAL A 173 -14.95 -1.13 -13.87
N GLY A 174 -15.36 -0.73 -12.67
CA GLY A 174 -16.71 -0.26 -12.34
C GLY A 174 -17.57 -1.35 -11.70
N ASN A 175 -18.70 -0.94 -11.12
CA ASN A 175 -19.67 -1.84 -10.43
C ASN A 175 -19.05 -2.77 -9.37
N GLY A 176 -17.93 -2.35 -8.74
CA GLY A 176 -17.26 -3.14 -7.71
C GLY A 176 -16.40 -4.29 -8.25
N TYR A 177 -16.24 -4.42 -9.56
CA TYR A 177 -15.33 -5.39 -10.17
C TYR A 177 -13.94 -4.80 -10.37
N ALA A 178 -12.93 -5.61 -10.11
CA ALA A 178 -11.54 -5.28 -10.37
C ALA A 178 -10.92 -6.29 -11.34
N GLU A 179 -10.12 -5.80 -12.26
CA GLU A 179 -9.36 -6.61 -13.21
C GLU A 179 -7.89 -6.62 -12.80
N THR A 180 -7.30 -7.81 -12.64
CA THR A 180 -5.88 -7.96 -12.32
C THR A 180 -5.09 -8.15 -13.61
N VAL A 181 -4.21 -7.19 -13.89
CA VAL A 181 -3.45 -7.16 -15.15
C VAL A 181 -1.95 -7.02 -14.91
N PRO A 182 -1.08 -7.44 -15.87
CA PRO A 182 0.34 -7.11 -15.81
C PRO A 182 0.56 -5.60 -15.75
N VAL A 183 1.53 -5.17 -14.94
CA VAL A 183 1.90 -3.75 -14.81
C VAL A 183 2.29 -3.15 -16.16
N LEU A 184 2.93 -3.93 -17.06
CA LEU A 184 3.25 -3.50 -18.41
C LEU A 184 2.00 -3.14 -19.24
N ALA A 185 0.97 -4.00 -19.19
CA ALA A 185 -0.28 -3.73 -19.90
C ALA A 185 -0.99 -2.48 -19.35
N ALA A 186 -1.04 -2.35 -18.02
CA ALA A 186 -1.59 -1.17 -17.35
C ALA A 186 -0.83 0.13 -17.72
N ALA A 187 0.50 0.05 -17.82
CA ALA A 187 1.33 1.18 -18.20
C ALA A 187 1.07 1.63 -19.65
N TYR A 188 0.99 0.69 -20.60
CA TYR A 188 0.63 1.02 -21.98
C TYR A 188 -0.78 1.62 -22.09
N ASN A 189 -1.76 1.09 -21.35
CA ASN A 189 -3.10 1.65 -21.30
C ASN A 189 -3.09 3.09 -20.76
N MET A 190 -2.35 3.38 -19.70
CA MET A 190 -2.25 4.75 -19.15
C MET A 190 -1.52 5.70 -20.11
N GLN A 191 -0.46 5.25 -20.80
CA GLN A 191 0.20 6.02 -21.85
C GLN A 191 -0.77 6.34 -23.00
N ALA A 192 -1.62 5.39 -23.40
CA ALA A 192 -2.64 5.57 -24.41
C ALA A 192 -3.68 6.64 -24.00
N VAL A 193 -4.14 6.61 -22.73
CA VAL A 193 -5.04 7.63 -22.18
C VAL A 193 -4.40 9.02 -22.25
N LEU A 194 -3.13 9.15 -21.86
CA LEU A 194 -2.39 10.42 -21.94
C LEU A 194 -2.24 10.91 -23.38
N ALA A 195 -1.92 10.01 -24.32
CA ALA A 195 -1.81 10.36 -25.74
C ALA A 195 -3.16 10.84 -26.30
N PHE A 196 -4.26 10.17 -25.91
CA PHE A 196 -5.60 10.58 -26.29
C PHE A 196 -5.99 11.96 -25.76
N GLN A 197 -5.68 12.24 -24.48
CA GLN A 197 -5.87 13.56 -23.87
C GLN A 197 -5.06 14.65 -24.59
N ASP A 198 -3.90 14.30 -25.12
CA ASP A 198 -3.05 15.20 -25.92
C ASP A 198 -3.49 15.29 -27.41
N LYS A 199 -4.67 14.73 -27.75
CA LYS A 199 -5.24 14.68 -29.12
C LYS A 199 -4.40 13.90 -30.13
N LYS A 200 -3.53 13.01 -29.66
CA LYS A 200 -2.69 12.12 -30.45
C LYS A 200 -3.38 10.78 -30.67
N THR A 201 -4.48 10.79 -31.41
CA THR A 201 -5.39 9.64 -31.56
C THR A 201 -4.69 8.39 -32.10
N ASP A 202 -3.84 8.52 -33.12
CA ASP A 202 -3.15 7.37 -33.73
C ASP A 202 -2.11 6.76 -32.77
N GLU A 203 -1.38 7.61 -32.04
CA GLU A 203 -0.46 7.15 -30.97
C GLU A 203 -1.22 6.38 -29.87
N ALA A 204 -2.39 6.91 -29.46
CA ALA A 204 -3.23 6.26 -28.46
C ALA A 204 -3.69 4.86 -28.91
N LYS A 205 -4.14 4.73 -30.18
CA LYS A 205 -4.55 3.43 -30.75
C LYS A 205 -3.41 2.41 -30.74
N VAL A 206 -2.21 2.83 -31.14
CA VAL A 206 -1.01 1.97 -31.09
C VAL A 206 -0.70 1.52 -29.67
N LEU A 207 -0.80 2.41 -28.69
CA LEU A 207 -0.51 2.11 -27.28
C LEU A 207 -1.56 1.18 -26.67
N TYR A 208 -2.86 1.36 -26.98
CA TYR A 208 -3.89 0.38 -26.59
C TYR A 208 -3.64 -0.98 -27.23
N GLY A 209 -3.20 -1.02 -28.49
CA GLY A 209 -2.78 -2.26 -29.15
C GLY A 209 -1.65 -2.96 -28.41
N LYS A 210 -0.65 -2.22 -27.94
CA LYS A 210 0.45 -2.78 -27.12
C LYS A 210 -0.05 -3.29 -25.76
N ALA A 211 -1.01 -2.59 -25.13
CA ALA A 211 -1.62 -3.06 -23.89
C ALA A 211 -2.33 -4.41 -24.09
N LEU A 212 -3.09 -4.55 -25.18
CA LEU A 212 -3.76 -5.80 -25.56
C LEU A 212 -2.79 -6.90 -26.02
N GLN A 213 -1.67 -6.55 -26.62
CA GLN A 213 -0.60 -7.51 -26.92
C GLN A 213 0.04 -8.07 -25.65
N ALA A 214 0.27 -7.21 -24.65
CA ALA A 214 0.81 -7.61 -23.34
C ALA A 214 -0.21 -8.41 -22.51
N PHE A 215 -1.50 -8.13 -22.65
CA PHE A 215 -2.60 -8.84 -21.99
C PHE A 215 -3.87 -8.84 -22.87
N PRO A 216 -4.11 -9.86 -23.68
CA PRO A 216 -5.23 -9.90 -24.64
C PRO A 216 -6.62 -9.79 -24.02
N GLN A 217 -6.77 -10.17 -22.76
CA GLN A 217 -8.04 -10.13 -22.04
C GLN A 217 -8.31 -8.79 -21.34
N PHE A 218 -7.45 -7.78 -21.51
CA PHE A 218 -7.54 -6.49 -20.83
C PHE A 218 -8.79 -5.71 -21.26
N GLN A 219 -9.85 -5.80 -20.47
CA GLN A 219 -11.16 -5.24 -20.80
C GLN A 219 -11.14 -3.72 -20.91
N ILE A 220 -10.48 -3.04 -19.95
CA ILE A 220 -10.38 -1.58 -19.95
C ILE A 220 -9.71 -1.07 -21.24
N ALA A 221 -8.59 -1.68 -21.64
CA ALA A 221 -7.88 -1.28 -22.84
C ALA A 221 -8.71 -1.53 -24.11
N LYS A 222 -9.46 -2.64 -24.15
CA LYS A 222 -10.36 -2.97 -25.25
C LYS A 222 -11.49 -1.95 -25.36
N GLN A 223 -12.17 -1.65 -24.27
CA GLN A 223 -13.27 -0.66 -24.24
C GLN A 223 -12.78 0.73 -24.66
N ASN A 224 -11.60 1.15 -24.20
CA ASN A 224 -11.00 2.40 -24.58
C ASN A 224 -10.70 2.46 -26.08
N LEU A 225 -10.13 1.40 -26.67
CA LEU A 225 -9.83 1.30 -28.09
C LEU A 225 -11.11 1.28 -28.93
N ASP A 226 -12.12 0.52 -28.53
CA ASP A 226 -13.41 0.42 -29.21
C ASP A 226 -14.15 1.77 -29.21
N SER A 227 -14.06 2.54 -28.13
CA SER A 227 -14.65 3.87 -28.05
C SER A 227 -14.05 4.88 -29.03
N MET A 228 -12.80 4.65 -29.47
CA MET A 228 -12.11 5.48 -30.48
C MET A 228 -12.48 5.08 -31.93
N ASN A 229 -13.09 3.91 -32.12
CA ASN A 229 -13.55 3.39 -33.39
C ASN A 229 -15.06 3.09 -33.30
N PRO A 230 -15.92 4.11 -33.14
CA PRO A 230 -17.36 3.88 -33.06
C PRO A 230 -17.83 3.10 -34.29
N PRO A 231 -18.72 2.11 -34.14
CA PRO A 231 -19.25 1.35 -35.28
C PRO A 231 -19.84 2.32 -36.27
N ALA A 232 -19.54 2.11 -37.56
CA ALA A 232 -20.11 2.91 -38.65
C ALA A 232 -21.62 2.96 -38.43
N LYS A 233 -22.20 4.18 -38.41
CA LYS A 233 -23.67 4.34 -38.31
C LYS A 233 -24.28 3.52 -39.43
N THR A 234 -25.00 2.47 -39.09
CA THR A 234 -25.77 1.68 -40.06
C THR A 234 -26.67 2.64 -40.82
N ALA A 235 -26.44 2.73 -42.14
CA ALA A 235 -27.26 3.56 -43.00
C ALA A 235 -28.74 3.19 -42.78
N PRO A 236 -29.67 4.19 -42.75
CA PRO A 236 -31.08 3.91 -42.55
C PRO A 236 -31.56 2.97 -43.65
N VAL A 237 -32.13 1.83 -43.25
CA VAL A 237 -32.75 0.90 -44.19
C VAL A 237 -33.80 1.65 -44.99
N LYS A 238 -33.56 1.85 -46.30
CA LYS A 238 -34.55 2.44 -47.23
C LYS A 238 -35.77 1.51 -47.18
N LYS A 239 -36.87 2.01 -46.59
CA LYS A 239 -38.17 1.34 -46.70
C LYS A 239 -38.53 1.30 -48.19
N SER A 240 -38.68 0.11 -48.76
CA SER A 240 -39.25 -0.12 -50.08
C SER A 240 -40.63 0.49 -50.15
N PRO A 241 -40.97 1.24 -51.22
CA PRO A 241 -42.33 1.69 -51.43
C PRO A 241 -43.21 0.47 -51.72
N LYS A 242 -44.45 0.48 -51.15
CA LYS A 242 -45.50 -0.47 -51.46
C LYS A 242 -46.10 -0.21 -52.81
#